data_49078a3624920159f47b9f95d9080134
#
_entry.id   49078a3624920159f47b9f95d9080134
#
_cell.length_a   1.000
_cell.length_b   1.000
_cell.length_c   1.000
_cell.angle_alpha   90.00
_cell.angle_beta   90.00
_cell.angle_gamma   90.00
#
_symmetry.space_group_name_H-M   'P 1'
#
loop_
_entity.id
_entity.type
_entity.pdbx_description
1 polymer ?
#
loop_
_entity_poly.entity_id
_entity_poly.type
_entity_poly.pdbx_seq_one_letter_code
_entity_poly.pdbx_strand_id
1 'polypeptide(L)'
;MELPHRVVARLVAPALALLVCAGLPAAASAGDLQIPSSDTQPPRFFERSSREVERIAARADKVQEARRDGPLDPTAYTKGIGRWQVSFFRDGEELVQVQVDDRSGAVLEQWSGAQVAWTMARGYPGAFGRKLNAPWVWIPLCALFLAPFVDVRRPFRLLHLDLLVLLAFGASHYYFNRGEIGVSAPLVYPVLLYLLARVLFAAFRPRRSPGMLVPHAPLTLLVVGLVFLTAFRIGLNIADSNVIDVGYAGVIGADRIADGHSLYGDGFSADVERGDTYGPVTYLLYVPFEQALPWSGRWDDLPAAHGAAITFDLLALGGLLLLGRRLRPGRDGIALGVALGYAWAAYPYTTFVLESNSNDTLVAVACIGALLAATLARDRPSAAVSALAVGLGAAAKFVTAALAPLFARRSPVVFAGTLVLVVALVVVPFLPDGGARELYDRTIGYQESRPSPFSIWGQVESLGWLQTAAKAGAGALAVTAAFLPRRPSLRQTAALGAAILIAIELTATHWFYLYVVWFVPFLFVTLFAAHARVLSEPKPQREPEPEPAPEAVLV
;
A
#
# COMPACT_ATOMS: atom_id res chain seq x y z
N MET A 1 -9.25 -5.80 -39.35
CA MET A 1 -8.07 -4.92 -39.44
C MET A 1 -7.28 -5.13 -38.14
N GLU A 2 -6.33 -6.06 -38.18
CA GLU A 2 -5.50 -6.46 -37.04
C GLU A 2 -4.35 -5.46 -36.88
N LEU A 3 -4.35 -4.71 -35.80
CA LEU A 3 -3.18 -3.93 -35.41
C LEU A 3 -2.12 -4.90 -34.87
N PRO A 4 -0.91 -4.94 -35.44
CA PRO A 4 0.09 -5.91 -35.05
C PRO A 4 0.61 -5.63 -33.64
N HIS A 5 0.60 -6.69 -32.80
CA HIS A 5 1.04 -6.72 -31.39
C HIS A 5 2.43 -6.10 -31.11
N ARG A 6 3.24 -5.88 -32.15
CA ARG A 6 4.58 -5.27 -32.07
C ARG A 6 4.58 -3.74 -31.96
N VAL A 7 3.47 -3.07 -32.28
CA VAL A 7 3.38 -1.60 -32.27
C VAL A 7 3.06 -1.08 -30.87
N VAL A 8 2.20 -1.77 -30.11
CA VAL A 8 1.85 -1.37 -28.73
C VAL A 8 3.04 -1.51 -27.78
N ALA A 9 3.83 -2.60 -27.91
CA ALA A 9 5.02 -2.80 -27.08
C ALA A 9 6.16 -1.81 -27.40
N ARG A 10 6.25 -1.29 -28.62
CA ARG A 10 7.28 -0.32 -29.02
C ARG A 10 6.95 1.13 -28.67
N LEU A 11 5.68 1.46 -28.44
CA LEU A 11 5.26 2.81 -28.08
C LEU A 11 5.17 3.03 -26.56
N VAL A 12 4.96 1.97 -25.77
CA VAL A 12 4.83 2.07 -24.32
C VAL A 12 6.19 2.14 -23.61
N ALA A 13 7.20 1.42 -24.09
CA ALA A 13 8.52 1.38 -23.46
C ALA A 13 9.28 2.73 -23.50
N PRO A 14 9.35 3.47 -24.63
CA PRO A 14 10.05 4.75 -24.67
C PRO A 14 9.25 5.90 -24.00
N ALA A 15 7.92 5.83 -23.98
CA ALA A 15 7.09 6.82 -23.30
C ALA A 15 7.23 6.71 -21.75
N LEU A 16 7.37 5.50 -21.20
CA LEU A 16 7.67 5.29 -19.78
C LEU A 16 9.07 5.78 -19.41
N ALA A 17 10.09 5.53 -20.26
CA ALA A 17 11.45 5.98 -20.01
C ALA A 17 11.59 7.52 -20.08
N LEU A 18 10.87 8.18 -20.97
CA LEU A 18 10.86 9.64 -21.10
C LEU A 18 10.10 10.36 -19.96
N LEU A 19 9.05 9.73 -19.40
CA LEU A 19 8.31 10.28 -18.25
C LEU A 19 9.11 10.22 -16.93
N VAL A 20 10.00 9.23 -16.79
CA VAL A 20 10.87 9.09 -15.61
C VAL A 20 12.05 10.10 -15.67
N CYS A 21 12.48 10.52 -16.86
CA CYS A 21 13.61 11.45 -17.03
C CYS A 21 13.25 12.94 -17.13
N ALA A 22 11.96 13.29 -17.27
CA ALA A 22 11.54 14.68 -17.44
C ALA A 22 11.15 15.33 -16.11
N GLY A 23 12.15 15.90 -15.45
CA GLY A 23 11.96 17.02 -14.52
C GLY A 23 11.37 16.65 -13.16
N LEU A 24 12.20 16.11 -12.26
CA LEU A 24 11.95 16.21 -10.81
C LEU A 24 12.13 17.70 -10.43
N PRO A 25 11.07 18.41 -9.98
CA PRO A 25 11.28 19.69 -9.32
C PRO A 25 12.08 19.40 -8.05
N ALA A 26 13.12 20.18 -7.79
CA ALA A 26 13.82 20.15 -6.51
C ALA A 26 12.76 20.32 -5.40
N ALA A 27 12.49 19.25 -4.67
CA ALA A 27 11.60 19.31 -3.52
C ALA A 27 12.16 20.32 -2.54
N ALA A 28 11.35 21.28 -2.11
CA ALA A 28 11.74 22.25 -1.10
C ALA A 28 12.08 21.45 0.17
N SER A 29 13.35 21.44 0.53
CA SER A 29 13.92 20.78 1.69
C SER A 29 13.18 21.22 2.96
N ALA A 30 12.47 20.29 3.62
CA ALA A 30 12.11 20.46 5.02
C ALA A 30 13.40 20.19 5.81
N GLY A 31 14.09 21.24 6.22
CA GLY A 31 15.36 21.14 6.93
C GLY A 31 15.16 20.64 8.37
N ASP A 32 16.24 20.13 8.95
CA ASP A 32 16.32 19.80 10.37
C ASP A 32 15.85 20.96 11.24
N LEU A 33 15.15 20.65 12.31
CA LEU A 33 14.74 21.65 13.30
C LEU A 33 15.98 22.22 13.99
N GLN A 34 16.16 23.54 13.91
CA GLN A 34 17.26 24.24 14.57
C GLN A 34 16.72 25.29 15.52
N ILE A 35 17.23 25.30 16.74
CA ILE A 35 16.93 26.37 17.70
C ILE A 35 17.76 27.60 17.30
N PRO A 36 17.14 28.77 17.04
CA PRO A 36 17.85 29.99 16.74
C PRO A 36 18.78 30.42 17.90
N SER A 37 19.90 30.98 17.56
CA SER A 37 20.88 31.48 18.54
C SER A 37 20.40 32.73 19.28
N SER A 38 19.33 33.37 18.82
CA SER A 38 18.74 34.58 19.41
C SER A 38 17.24 34.58 19.27
N ASP A 39 16.52 34.94 20.35
CA ASP A 39 15.06 35.06 20.35
C ASP A 39 14.55 36.35 19.74
N THR A 40 15.42 37.37 19.64
CA THR A 40 15.05 38.73 19.22
C THR A 40 15.59 39.13 17.87
N GLN A 41 16.59 38.44 17.37
CA GLN A 41 17.17 38.68 16.04
C GLN A 41 16.75 37.56 15.08
N PRO A 42 16.36 37.92 13.84
CA PRO A 42 16.06 36.91 12.83
C PRO A 42 17.29 36.04 12.53
N PRO A 43 17.13 34.73 12.40
CA PRO A 43 18.20 33.85 11.92
C PRO A 43 18.62 34.22 10.49
N ARG A 44 19.80 33.75 10.08
CA ARG A 44 20.28 33.97 8.71
C ARG A 44 19.27 33.45 7.68
N PHE A 45 18.89 34.29 6.72
CA PHE A 45 17.90 34.04 5.68
C PHE A 45 16.43 34.00 6.17
N PHE A 46 16.14 34.47 7.38
CA PHE A 46 14.79 34.65 7.90
C PHE A 46 14.49 36.14 8.08
N GLU A 47 13.20 36.49 7.98
CA GLU A 47 12.73 37.87 8.16
C GLU A 47 12.21 38.13 9.59
N ARG A 48 11.78 37.04 10.29
CA ARG A 48 11.19 37.14 11.63
C ARG A 48 12.09 36.54 12.70
N SER A 49 11.97 37.09 13.92
CA SER A 49 12.62 36.54 15.10
C SER A 49 11.76 35.45 15.78
N SER A 50 12.37 34.59 16.62
CA SER A 50 11.67 33.54 17.39
C SER A 50 10.51 34.14 18.19
N ARG A 51 10.75 35.23 18.92
CA ARG A 51 9.72 35.92 19.73
C ARG A 51 8.54 36.42 18.91
N GLU A 52 8.79 36.85 17.67
CA GLU A 52 7.73 37.28 16.76
C GLU A 52 6.86 36.15 16.29
N VAL A 53 7.50 35.05 15.91
CA VAL A 53 6.80 33.84 15.44
C VAL A 53 6.03 33.14 16.57
N GLU A 54 6.59 33.10 17.78
CA GLU A 54 5.90 32.62 18.97
C GLU A 54 4.63 33.41 19.27
N ARG A 55 4.67 34.75 19.12
CA ARG A 55 3.47 35.60 19.28
C ARG A 55 2.41 35.33 18.22
N ILE A 56 2.83 35.05 16.98
CA ILE A 56 1.92 34.67 15.90
C ILE A 56 1.29 33.30 16.21
N ALA A 57 2.11 32.31 16.49
CA ALA A 57 1.69 30.93 16.77
C ALA A 57 0.79 30.85 18.02
N ALA A 58 1.05 31.68 19.04
CA ALA A 58 0.25 31.76 20.25
C ALA A 58 -1.21 32.16 20.00
N ARG A 59 -1.54 32.75 18.85
CA ARG A 59 -2.91 33.12 18.46
C ARG A 59 -3.64 32.02 17.72
N ALA A 60 -2.95 30.94 17.36
CA ALA A 60 -3.56 29.80 16.65
C ALA A 60 -4.63 29.14 17.52
N ASP A 61 -5.73 28.69 16.89
CA ASP A 61 -6.91 28.15 17.58
C ASP A 61 -6.57 26.98 18.49
N LYS A 62 -5.72 26.05 18.03
CA LYS A 62 -5.28 24.88 18.82
C LYS A 62 -4.49 25.26 20.06
N VAL A 63 -3.68 26.32 19.96
CA VAL A 63 -2.92 26.86 21.12
C VAL A 63 -3.87 27.51 22.12
N GLN A 64 -4.85 28.30 21.65
CA GLN A 64 -5.85 28.92 22.50
C GLN A 64 -6.76 27.87 23.18
N GLU A 65 -7.09 26.80 22.49
CA GLU A 65 -7.82 25.66 23.04
C GLU A 65 -7.03 25.00 24.16
N ALA A 66 -5.77 24.64 23.92
CA ALA A 66 -4.92 23.95 24.91
C ALA A 66 -4.58 24.85 26.13
N ARG A 67 -4.53 26.18 25.95
CA ARG A 67 -4.31 27.12 27.07
C ARG A 67 -5.46 27.19 28.07
N ARG A 68 -6.65 26.72 27.73
CA ARG A 68 -7.78 26.65 28.69
C ARG A 68 -7.49 25.71 29.85
N ASP A 69 -6.65 24.68 29.57
CA ASP A 69 -6.29 23.67 30.56
C ASP A 69 -5.01 24.03 31.34
N GLY A 70 -4.38 25.18 31.04
CA GLY A 70 -3.20 25.69 31.78
C GLY A 70 -2.18 26.40 30.87
N PRO A 71 -1.11 26.94 31.46
CA PRO A 71 -0.07 27.64 30.73
C PRO A 71 0.70 26.69 29.80
N LEU A 72 1.26 27.25 28.72
CA LEU A 72 2.07 26.54 27.73
C LEU A 72 3.36 27.31 27.48
N ASP A 73 4.48 26.59 27.47
CA ASP A 73 5.82 27.12 27.18
C ASP A 73 6.14 26.95 25.69
N PRO A 74 6.31 28.07 24.92
CA PRO A 74 6.65 28.00 23.51
C PRO A 74 8.14 27.77 23.28
N THR A 75 8.47 27.03 22.24
CA THR A 75 9.84 26.96 21.69
C THR A 75 9.74 27.04 20.18
N ALA A 76 10.46 28.02 19.60
CA ALA A 76 10.50 28.23 18.16
C ALA A 76 11.72 27.56 17.54
N TYR A 77 11.49 26.86 16.43
CA TYR A 77 12.52 26.22 15.61
C TYR A 77 12.42 26.73 14.17
N THR A 78 13.55 26.91 13.50
CA THR A 78 13.56 27.03 12.05
C THR A 78 13.39 25.64 11.43
N LYS A 79 12.57 25.54 10.38
CA LYS A 79 12.27 24.28 9.67
C LYS A 79 12.49 24.46 8.18
N GLY A 80 13.74 24.25 7.74
CA GLY A 80 14.13 24.53 6.36
C GLY A 80 14.10 26.03 6.03
N ILE A 81 13.97 26.36 4.75
CA ILE A 81 14.00 27.75 4.27
C ILE A 81 12.61 28.38 4.40
N GLY A 82 12.53 29.51 5.12
CA GLY A 82 11.33 30.34 5.20
C GLY A 82 10.16 29.73 5.99
N ARG A 83 10.41 28.72 6.80
CA ARG A 83 9.39 28.11 7.67
C ARG A 83 9.85 28.03 9.11
N TRP A 84 8.90 28.28 10.00
CA TRP A 84 9.06 28.12 11.42
C TRP A 84 8.15 26.99 11.93
N GLN A 85 8.64 26.23 12.92
CA GLN A 85 7.84 25.37 13.76
C GLN A 85 7.88 25.92 15.17
N VAL A 86 6.70 26.15 15.77
CA VAL A 86 6.58 26.53 17.18
C VAL A 86 5.88 25.39 17.90
N SER A 87 6.60 24.80 18.86
CA SER A 87 6.10 23.71 19.72
C SER A 87 5.74 24.29 21.07
N PHE A 88 4.59 23.90 21.59
CA PHE A 88 4.06 24.36 22.88
C PHE A 88 4.03 23.19 23.85
N PHE A 89 4.74 23.36 24.96
CA PHE A 89 4.95 22.32 25.96
C PHE A 89 4.17 22.61 27.25
N ARG A 90 3.82 21.52 27.96
CA ARG A 90 3.36 21.53 29.36
C ARG A 90 4.00 20.36 30.06
N ASP A 91 4.64 20.60 31.20
CA ASP A 91 5.32 19.56 32.00
C ASP A 91 6.33 18.71 31.17
N GLY A 92 6.93 19.31 30.14
CA GLY A 92 7.89 18.67 29.26
C GLY A 92 7.26 17.87 28.10
N GLU A 93 5.93 17.77 28.03
CA GLU A 93 5.22 17.14 26.91
C GLU A 93 4.80 18.17 25.86
N GLU A 94 5.06 17.89 24.58
CA GLU A 94 4.61 18.70 23.44
C GLU A 94 3.13 18.47 23.17
N LEU A 95 2.30 19.48 23.46
CA LEU A 95 0.84 19.39 23.33
C LEU A 95 0.31 19.99 22.03
N VAL A 96 0.98 21.03 21.52
CA VAL A 96 0.56 21.72 20.29
C VAL A 96 1.77 22.07 19.45
N GLN A 97 1.64 21.88 18.14
CA GLN A 97 2.64 22.26 17.15
C GLN A 97 2.01 23.18 16.11
N VAL A 98 2.66 24.30 15.80
CA VAL A 98 2.20 25.28 14.82
C VAL A 98 3.31 25.54 13.80
N GLN A 99 2.99 25.50 12.52
CA GLN A 99 3.91 25.92 11.47
C GLN A 99 3.52 27.31 10.96
N VAL A 100 4.53 28.19 10.81
CA VAL A 100 4.34 29.57 10.39
C VAL A 100 5.25 29.87 9.20
N ASP A 101 4.71 30.53 8.20
CA ASP A 101 5.48 31.04 7.07
C ASP A 101 6.27 32.29 7.50
N ASP A 102 7.57 32.29 7.26
CA ASP A 102 8.45 33.34 7.73
C ASP A 102 8.13 34.72 7.11
N ARG A 103 7.84 34.74 5.80
CA ARG A 103 7.61 35.99 5.07
C ARG A 103 6.25 36.61 5.38
N SER A 104 5.19 35.82 5.23
CA SER A 104 3.82 36.31 5.42
C SER A 104 3.38 36.35 6.88
N GLY A 105 3.98 35.52 7.75
CA GLY A 105 3.50 35.30 9.11
C GLY A 105 2.20 34.48 9.16
N ALA A 106 1.80 33.86 8.07
CA ALA A 106 0.60 33.03 8.03
C ALA A 106 0.81 31.72 8.78
N VAL A 107 -0.17 31.29 9.57
CA VAL A 107 -0.20 29.95 10.16
C VAL A 107 -0.51 28.97 9.03
N LEU A 108 0.43 28.10 8.69
CA LEU A 108 0.32 27.08 7.65
C LEU A 108 -0.40 25.84 8.15
N GLU A 109 -0.02 25.40 9.36
CA GLU A 109 -0.53 24.17 9.98
C GLU A 109 -0.59 24.34 11.50
N GLN A 110 -1.53 23.66 12.13
CA GLN A 110 -1.63 23.58 13.59
C GLN A 110 -2.15 22.19 14.02
N TRP A 111 -1.44 21.54 14.92
CA TRP A 111 -1.69 20.16 15.37
C TRP A 111 -1.73 20.10 16.90
N SER A 112 -2.56 19.21 17.46
CA SER A 112 -2.67 19.01 18.92
C SER A 112 -2.92 17.55 19.25
N GLY A 113 -2.56 17.13 20.47
CA GLY A 113 -2.80 15.79 20.98
C GLY A 113 -2.17 14.69 20.11
N ALA A 114 -2.92 13.67 19.76
CA ALA A 114 -2.42 12.53 18.97
C ALA A 114 -1.81 12.95 17.61
N GLN A 115 -2.18 14.09 17.05
CA GLN A 115 -1.61 14.59 15.79
C GLN A 115 -0.21 15.20 15.96
N VAL A 116 0.19 15.56 17.16
CA VAL A 116 1.56 15.96 17.49
C VAL A 116 2.44 14.71 17.59
N ALA A 117 2.01 13.75 18.44
CA ALA A 117 2.74 12.51 18.68
C ALA A 117 2.84 11.62 17.42
N TRP A 118 1.80 11.63 16.56
CA TRP A 118 1.68 10.77 15.39
C TRP A 118 1.42 11.58 14.13
N THR A 119 2.48 11.96 13.43
CA THR A 119 2.39 12.77 12.21
C THR A 119 1.51 12.10 11.14
N MET A 120 1.47 10.76 11.11
CA MET A 120 0.61 10.00 10.20
C MET A 120 -0.90 10.23 10.42
N ALA A 121 -1.29 10.76 11.60
CA ALA A 121 -2.69 11.06 11.93
C ALA A 121 -3.13 12.49 11.53
N ARG A 122 -2.29 13.24 10.83
CA ARG A 122 -2.55 14.66 10.53
C ARG A 122 -3.55 14.90 9.40
N GLY A 123 -3.73 13.97 8.48
CA GLY A 123 -4.57 14.22 7.30
C GLY A 123 -3.99 15.29 6.37
N TYR A 124 -4.76 15.70 5.37
CA TYR A 124 -4.32 16.77 4.47
C TYR A 124 -4.33 18.15 5.18
N PRO A 125 -3.27 18.98 4.99
CA PRO A 125 -2.08 18.76 4.18
C PRO A 125 -0.90 18.08 4.90
N GLY A 126 -0.99 17.82 6.19
CA GLY A 126 0.16 17.49 7.04
C GLY A 126 0.52 16.01 7.15
N ALA A 127 -0.32 15.07 6.62
CA ALA A 127 -0.06 13.64 6.71
C ALA A 127 0.57 13.05 5.45
N PHE A 128 0.98 11.79 5.57
CA PHE A 128 1.41 11.00 4.43
C PHE A 128 0.28 10.87 3.39
N GLY A 129 0.68 10.90 2.11
CA GLY A 129 -0.27 10.94 1.01
C GLY A 129 -0.86 12.31 0.70
N ARG A 130 -0.55 13.33 1.50
CA ARG A 130 -0.86 14.76 1.25
C ARG A 130 -2.20 14.99 0.54
N LYS A 131 -2.21 15.51 -0.71
CA LYS A 131 -3.43 15.82 -1.49
C LYS A 131 -4.36 14.64 -1.70
N LEU A 132 -3.84 13.42 -1.65
CA LEU A 132 -4.72 12.26 -1.72
C LEU A 132 -5.77 12.25 -0.60
N ASN A 133 -5.42 12.73 0.61
CA ASN A 133 -6.33 12.82 1.75
C ASN A 133 -7.38 13.93 1.60
N ALA A 134 -7.25 14.80 0.59
CA ALA A 134 -8.22 15.84 0.34
C ALA A 134 -9.53 15.26 -0.21
N PRO A 135 -10.72 15.68 0.30
CA PRO A 135 -11.99 15.11 -0.14
C PRO A 135 -12.23 15.20 -1.66
N TRP A 136 -11.73 16.26 -2.30
CA TRP A 136 -11.86 16.46 -3.75
C TRP A 136 -10.95 15.54 -4.60
N VAL A 137 -10.02 14.80 -3.99
CA VAL A 137 -9.24 13.74 -4.64
C VAL A 137 -9.78 12.37 -4.24
N TRP A 138 -10.01 12.16 -2.93
CA TRP A 138 -10.43 10.88 -2.37
C TRP A 138 -11.82 10.44 -2.88
N ILE A 139 -12.81 11.34 -2.85
CA ILE A 139 -14.18 11.02 -3.27
C ILE A 139 -14.25 10.67 -4.77
N PRO A 140 -13.66 11.45 -5.69
CA PRO A 140 -13.57 11.04 -7.10
C PRO A 140 -12.89 9.71 -7.33
N LEU A 141 -11.79 9.38 -6.61
CA LEU A 141 -11.14 8.07 -6.70
C LEU A 141 -12.08 6.93 -6.25
N CYS A 142 -12.81 7.11 -5.15
CA CYS A 142 -13.84 6.16 -4.72
C CYS A 142 -14.91 5.96 -5.80
N ALA A 143 -15.36 7.03 -6.42
CA ALA A 143 -16.34 6.97 -7.51
C ALA A 143 -15.79 6.26 -8.75
N LEU A 144 -14.54 6.55 -9.14
CA LEU A 144 -13.85 5.89 -10.26
C LEU A 144 -13.63 4.39 -9.97
N PHE A 145 -13.31 4.03 -8.74
CA PHE A 145 -13.18 2.62 -8.32
C PHE A 145 -14.51 1.87 -8.46
N LEU A 146 -15.64 2.48 -8.07
CA LEU A 146 -16.95 1.84 -8.13
C LEU A 146 -17.56 1.82 -9.54
N ALA A 147 -17.40 2.90 -10.29
CA ALA A 147 -18.17 3.15 -11.51
C ALA A 147 -18.18 2.00 -12.54
N PRO A 148 -17.06 1.32 -12.86
CA PRO A 148 -17.08 0.23 -13.84
C PRO A 148 -17.68 -1.06 -13.32
N PHE A 149 -17.81 -1.24 -12.01
CA PHE A 149 -18.19 -2.50 -11.36
C PHE A 149 -19.58 -2.48 -10.75
N VAL A 150 -20.26 -1.31 -10.74
CA VAL A 150 -21.63 -1.17 -10.23
C VAL A 150 -22.65 -1.36 -11.35
N ASP A 151 -23.56 -2.29 -11.14
CA ASP A 151 -24.72 -2.52 -12.00
C ASP A 151 -25.96 -1.88 -11.36
N VAL A 152 -26.30 -0.69 -11.78
CA VAL A 152 -27.45 0.07 -11.24
C VAL A 152 -28.80 -0.62 -11.47
N ARG A 153 -28.89 -1.55 -12.45
CA ARG A 153 -30.10 -2.34 -12.71
C ARG A 153 -30.25 -3.49 -11.71
N ARG A 154 -29.16 -3.86 -11.03
CA ARG A 154 -29.11 -4.93 -10.02
C ARG A 154 -28.35 -4.46 -8.78
N PRO A 155 -28.86 -3.47 -8.05
CA PRO A 155 -28.14 -2.78 -6.98
C PRO A 155 -27.73 -3.72 -5.83
N PHE A 156 -28.52 -4.75 -5.57
CA PHE A 156 -28.28 -5.71 -4.46
C PHE A 156 -27.36 -6.88 -4.83
N ARG A 157 -26.39 -6.68 -5.72
CA ARG A 157 -25.36 -7.68 -5.98
C ARG A 157 -24.35 -7.71 -4.82
N LEU A 158 -23.97 -8.91 -4.38
CA LEU A 158 -22.96 -9.06 -3.31
C LEU A 158 -21.62 -8.40 -3.66
N LEU A 159 -21.26 -8.35 -4.95
CA LEU A 159 -20.06 -7.62 -5.40
C LEU A 159 -20.11 -6.13 -5.02
N HIS A 160 -21.28 -5.49 -5.13
CA HIS A 160 -21.38 -4.07 -4.76
C HIS A 160 -21.13 -3.86 -3.27
N LEU A 161 -21.65 -4.75 -2.42
CA LEU A 161 -21.38 -4.73 -1.00
C LEU A 161 -19.87 -4.96 -0.73
N ASP A 162 -19.25 -5.95 -1.42
CA ASP A 162 -17.83 -6.22 -1.29
C ASP A 162 -16.98 -4.96 -1.60
N LEU A 163 -17.32 -4.23 -2.67
CA LEU A 163 -16.61 -2.99 -3.08
C LEU A 163 -16.87 -1.83 -2.10
N LEU A 164 -18.10 -1.69 -1.62
CA LEU A 164 -18.44 -0.67 -0.61
C LEU A 164 -17.72 -0.94 0.71
N VAL A 165 -17.64 -2.19 1.14
CA VAL A 165 -16.88 -2.57 2.35
C VAL A 165 -15.39 -2.27 2.19
N LEU A 166 -14.80 -2.51 1.00
CA LEU A 166 -13.43 -2.10 0.73
C LEU A 166 -13.21 -0.60 0.89
N LEU A 167 -14.19 0.23 0.50
CA LEU A 167 -14.13 1.67 0.70
C LEU A 167 -14.46 2.09 2.13
N ALA A 168 -15.09 1.22 2.94
CA ALA A 168 -15.48 1.54 4.32
C ALA A 168 -14.28 1.73 5.27
N PHE A 169 -13.06 1.29 4.90
CA PHE A 169 -11.84 1.73 5.59
C PHE A 169 -11.73 3.26 5.63
N GLY A 170 -12.32 3.97 4.65
CA GLY A 170 -12.38 5.42 4.62
C GLY A 170 -13.07 6.05 5.83
N ALA A 171 -14.03 5.37 6.46
CA ALA A 171 -14.66 5.85 7.69
C ALA A 171 -13.65 5.87 8.85
N SER A 172 -12.89 4.79 9.03
CA SER A 172 -11.81 4.73 10.00
C SER A 172 -10.73 5.77 9.70
N HIS A 173 -10.29 5.87 8.44
CA HIS A 173 -9.25 6.80 8.00
C HIS A 173 -9.65 8.27 8.22
N TYR A 174 -10.93 8.60 8.05
CA TYR A 174 -11.44 9.94 8.34
C TYR A 174 -11.21 10.35 9.80
N TYR A 175 -11.53 9.48 10.75
CA TYR A 175 -11.28 9.74 12.18
C TYR A 175 -9.78 9.73 12.50
N PHE A 176 -9.01 8.83 11.88
CA PHE A 176 -7.57 8.78 12.03
C PHE A 176 -6.91 10.10 11.64
N ASN A 177 -7.27 10.66 10.48
CA ASN A 177 -6.75 11.93 9.99
C ASN A 177 -7.16 13.14 10.86
N ARG A 178 -8.02 12.94 11.83
CA ARG A 178 -8.42 13.95 12.85
C ARG A 178 -7.75 13.72 14.21
N GLY A 179 -6.92 12.69 14.32
CA GLY A 179 -6.29 12.30 15.58
C GLY A 179 -7.21 11.53 16.52
N GLU A 180 -8.43 11.19 16.09
CA GLU A 180 -9.42 10.45 16.88
C GLU A 180 -9.13 8.93 16.83
N ILE A 181 -7.93 8.53 17.29
CA ILE A 181 -7.41 7.17 17.15
C ILE A 181 -8.26 6.15 17.89
N GLY A 182 -8.81 6.53 19.06
CA GLY A 182 -9.71 5.68 19.86
C GLY A 182 -11.00 5.29 19.14
N VAL A 183 -11.48 6.10 18.20
CA VAL A 183 -12.64 5.81 17.34
C VAL A 183 -12.19 5.08 16.06
N SER A 184 -11.10 5.55 15.49
CA SER A 184 -10.58 5.06 14.19
C SER A 184 -10.22 3.58 14.25
N ALA A 185 -9.38 3.16 15.20
CA ALA A 185 -8.86 1.81 15.25
C ALA A 185 -9.95 0.72 15.37
N PRO A 186 -10.98 0.85 16.24
CA PRO A 186 -12.07 -0.13 16.29
C PRO A 186 -12.87 -0.27 14.98
N LEU A 187 -13.03 0.81 14.19
CA LEU A 187 -13.80 0.79 12.95
C LEU A 187 -13.18 -0.06 11.84
N VAL A 188 -11.92 -0.42 11.95
CA VAL A 188 -11.24 -1.31 11.00
C VAL A 188 -11.75 -2.75 11.10
N TYR A 189 -12.06 -3.21 12.32
CA TYR A 189 -12.37 -4.63 12.59
C TYR A 189 -13.64 -5.13 11.90
N PRO A 190 -14.79 -4.42 11.89
CA PRO A 190 -15.96 -4.86 11.13
C PRO A 190 -15.67 -5.07 9.64
N VAL A 191 -14.84 -4.20 9.05
CA VAL A 191 -14.43 -4.29 7.64
C VAL A 191 -13.60 -5.55 7.41
N LEU A 192 -12.54 -5.76 8.20
CA LEU A 192 -11.67 -6.93 8.08
C LEU A 192 -12.44 -8.24 8.36
N LEU A 193 -13.33 -8.27 9.36
CA LEU A 193 -14.15 -9.44 9.68
C LEU A 193 -15.12 -9.80 8.55
N TYR A 194 -15.77 -8.79 7.94
CA TYR A 194 -16.60 -9.02 6.77
C TYR A 194 -15.78 -9.62 5.62
N LEU A 195 -14.63 -9.00 5.31
CA LEU A 195 -13.76 -9.45 4.23
C LEU A 195 -13.25 -10.87 4.49
N LEU A 196 -12.84 -11.19 5.72
CA LEU A 196 -12.43 -12.54 6.11
C LEU A 196 -13.56 -13.56 5.87
N ALA A 197 -14.75 -13.30 6.39
CA ALA A 197 -15.91 -14.17 6.19
C ALA A 197 -16.23 -14.33 4.70
N ARG A 198 -16.13 -13.25 3.94
CA ARG A 198 -16.42 -13.23 2.51
C ARG A 198 -15.45 -14.07 1.69
N VAL A 199 -14.14 -13.99 1.97
CA VAL A 199 -13.13 -14.78 1.24
C VAL A 199 -13.15 -16.24 1.70
N LEU A 200 -13.39 -16.54 2.98
CA LEU A 200 -13.60 -17.91 3.45
C LEU A 200 -14.82 -18.56 2.78
N PHE A 201 -15.93 -17.83 2.68
CA PHE A 201 -17.10 -18.31 1.93
C PHE A 201 -16.74 -18.60 0.46
N ALA A 202 -15.94 -17.74 -0.18
CA ALA A 202 -15.50 -17.93 -1.56
C ALA A 202 -14.53 -19.12 -1.72
N ALA A 203 -13.71 -19.41 -0.70
CA ALA A 203 -12.76 -20.51 -0.69
C ALA A 203 -13.46 -21.88 -0.61
N PHE A 204 -14.54 -21.99 0.19
CA PHE A 204 -15.22 -23.27 0.45
C PHE A 204 -16.51 -23.49 -0.35
N ARG A 205 -17.10 -22.42 -0.91
CA ARG A 205 -18.31 -22.50 -1.74
C ARG A 205 -18.08 -21.94 -3.13
N PRO A 206 -17.67 -22.74 -4.10
CA PRO A 206 -17.48 -22.29 -5.48
C PRO A 206 -18.82 -21.85 -6.08
N ARG A 207 -18.79 -20.77 -6.86
CA ARG A 207 -19.98 -20.21 -7.49
C ARG A 207 -20.50 -21.15 -8.58
N ARG A 208 -21.79 -21.52 -8.53
CA ARG A 208 -22.42 -22.46 -9.47
C ARG A 208 -22.76 -21.84 -10.82
N SER A 209 -23.06 -20.55 -10.87
CA SER A 209 -23.45 -19.83 -12.10
C SER A 209 -22.71 -18.50 -12.19
N PRO A 210 -21.56 -18.46 -12.88
CA PRO A 210 -20.81 -17.22 -13.05
C PRO A 210 -21.54 -16.30 -14.05
N GLY A 211 -21.97 -15.12 -13.56
CA GLY A 211 -22.50 -14.06 -14.39
C GLY A 211 -21.42 -13.15 -14.95
N MET A 212 -21.82 -12.08 -15.63
CA MET A 212 -20.89 -11.03 -16.07
C MET A 212 -20.44 -10.16 -14.91
N LEU A 213 -19.17 -9.72 -14.92
CA LEU A 213 -18.66 -8.78 -13.91
C LEU A 213 -19.35 -7.42 -14.08
N VAL A 214 -19.35 -6.89 -15.30
CA VAL A 214 -20.02 -5.63 -15.68
C VAL A 214 -20.84 -5.86 -16.94
N PRO A 215 -22.14 -5.58 -16.93
CA PRO A 215 -23.01 -5.89 -18.06
C PRO A 215 -22.75 -5.08 -19.33
N HIS A 216 -22.22 -3.84 -19.23
CA HIS A 216 -22.20 -2.92 -20.37
C HIS A 216 -20.93 -2.06 -20.54
N ALA A 217 -19.89 -2.23 -19.70
CA ALA A 217 -18.70 -1.42 -19.82
C ALA A 217 -17.80 -1.92 -20.98
N PRO A 218 -17.43 -1.08 -21.95
CA PRO A 218 -16.51 -1.47 -23.02
C PRO A 218 -15.08 -1.57 -22.49
N LEU A 219 -14.31 -2.53 -23.02
CA LEU A 219 -12.91 -2.75 -22.62
C LEU A 219 -12.04 -1.50 -22.85
N THR A 220 -12.30 -0.78 -23.94
CA THR A 220 -11.61 0.48 -24.27
C THR A 220 -11.74 1.53 -23.17
N LEU A 221 -12.90 1.64 -22.54
CA LEU A 221 -13.10 2.57 -21.41
C LEU A 221 -12.23 2.19 -20.20
N LEU A 222 -12.16 0.89 -19.89
CA LEU A 222 -11.30 0.42 -18.80
C LEU A 222 -9.81 0.63 -19.12
N VAL A 223 -9.39 0.42 -20.37
CA VAL A 223 -7.99 0.65 -20.79
C VAL A 223 -7.65 2.13 -20.70
N VAL A 224 -8.50 3.02 -21.23
CA VAL A 224 -8.28 4.47 -21.14
C VAL A 224 -8.25 4.92 -19.68
N GLY A 225 -9.19 4.45 -18.85
CA GLY A 225 -9.23 4.75 -17.43
C GLY A 225 -7.99 4.22 -16.69
N LEU A 226 -7.53 3.02 -17.01
CA LEU A 226 -6.31 2.45 -16.44
C LEU A 226 -5.07 3.30 -16.76
N VAL A 227 -4.90 3.69 -18.03
CA VAL A 227 -3.79 4.55 -18.46
C VAL A 227 -3.85 5.91 -17.76
N PHE A 228 -5.04 6.53 -17.74
CA PHE A 228 -5.26 7.81 -17.07
C PHE A 228 -4.93 7.72 -15.57
N LEU A 229 -5.48 6.73 -14.86
CA LEU A 229 -5.25 6.55 -13.43
C LEU A 229 -3.80 6.24 -13.10
N THR A 230 -3.11 5.45 -13.94
CA THR A 230 -1.69 5.19 -13.77
C THR A 230 -0.86 6.46 -13.94
N ALA A 231 -1.15 7.26 -14.96
CA ALA A 231 -0.47 8.54 -15.17
C ALA A 231 -0.80 9.54 -14.04
N PHE A 232 -2.06 9.61 -13.62
CA PHE A 232 -2.50 10.48 -12.53
C PHE A 232 -1.78 10.17 -11.21
N ARG A 233 -1.73 8.90 -10.78
CA ARG A 233 -1.12 8.53 -9.51
C ARG A 233 0.41 8.69 -9.53
N ILE A 234 1.09 8.43 -10.65
CA ILE A 234 2.52 8.71 -10.81
C ILE A 234 2.77 10.23 -10.79
N GLY A 235 1.96 10.99 -11.52
CA GLY A 235 2.06 12.46 -11.54
C GLY A 235 1.80 13.07 -10.16
N LEU A 236 0.85 12.56 -9.42
CA LEU A 236 0.55 12.99 -8.05
C LEU A 236 1.73 12.66 -7.12
N ASN A 237 2.30 11.45 -7.22
CA ASN A 237 3.47 11.03 -6.43
C ASN A 237 4.66 11.97 -6.64
N ILE A 238 4.96 12.31 -7.90
CA ILE A 238 6.07 13.21 -8.22
C ILE A 238 5.80 14.66 -7.75
N ALA A 239 4.56 15.11 -7.87
CA ALA A 239 4.22 16.52 -7.64
C ALA A 239 3.92 16.86 -6.17
N ASP A 240 3.36 15.94 -5.39
CA ASP A 240 2.82 16.26 -4.06
C ASP A 240 2.70 15.01 -3.16
N SER A 241 3.74 14.20 -3.07
CA SER A 241 3.82 13.10 -2.11
C SER A 241 4.90 13.35 -1.05
N ASN A 242 5.00 12.46 -0.10
CA ASN A 242 6.04 12.45 0.92
C ASN A 242 6.48 11.01 1.21
N VAL A 243 7.62 10.86 1.87
CA VAL A 243 8.19 9.56 2.18
C VAL A 243 7.92 9.22 3.64
N ILE A 244 7.27 8.07 3.88
CA ILE A 244 7.08 7.53 5.22
C ILE A 244 8.36 6.85 5.72
N ASP A 245 8.46 6.66 7.04
CA ASP A 245 9.61 6.03 7.73
C ASP A 245 10.12 4.74 7.06
N VAL A 246 9.23 3.87 6.60
CA VAL A 246 9.59 2.61 5.94
C VAL A 246 10.23 2.82 4.55
N GLY A 247 9.86 3.87 3.84
CA GLY A 247 10.49 4.27 2.57
C GLY A 247 11.86 4.87 2.82
N TYR A 248 11.96 5.73 3.84
CA TYR A 248 13.22 6.32 4.28
C TYR A 248 14.21 5.24 4.74
N ALA A 249 13.78 4.32 5.60
CA ALA A 249 14.60 3.18 6.02
C ALA A 249 15.10 2.35 4.83
N GLY A 250 14.26 2.17 3.80
CA GLY A 250 14.63 1.48 2.56
C GLY A 250 15.82 2.15 1.86
N VAL A 251 15.82 3.48 1.75
CA VAL A 251 16.90 4.27 1.12
C VAL A 251 18.17 4.23 1.97
N ILE A 252 18.09 4.50 3.29
CA ILE A 252 19.27 4.44 4.17
C ILE A 252 19.89 3.04 4.18
N GLY A 253 19.06 1.99 4.29
CA GLY A 253 19.57 0.62 4.27
C GLY A 253 20.22 0.26 2.94
N ALA A 254 19.75 0.82 1.82
CA ALA A 254 20.38 0.64 0.50
C ALA A 254 21.72 1.35 0.41
N ASP A 255 21.83 2.59 0.87
CA ASP A 255 23.07 3.37 0.97
C ASP A 255 24.11 2.62 1.81
N ARG A 256 23.73 2.14 3.00
CA ARG A 256 24.60 1.33 3.86
C ARG A 256 25.12 0.06 3.19
N ILE A 257 24.26 -0.66 2.45
CA ILE A 257 24.65 -1.86 1.70
C ILE A 257 25.65 -1.48 0.59
N ALA A 258 25.40 -0.40 -0.13
CA ALA A 258 26.27 0.06 -1.22
C ALA A 258 27.66 0.47 -0.71
N ASP A 259 27.72 1.07 0.47
CA ASP A 259 28.96 1.48 1.14
C ASP A 259 29.66 0.34 1.91
N GLY A 260 29.09 -0.86 1.89
CA GLY A 260 29.65 -2.05 2.56
C GLY A 260 29.50 -2.02 4.09
N HIS A 261 28.61 -1.21 4.63
CA HIS A 261 28.31 -1.16 6.06
C HIS A 261 27.32 -2.27 6.47
N SER A 262 27.36 -2.65 7.76
CA SER A 262 26.39 -3.59 8.34
C SER A 262 24.97 -3.02 8.20
N LEU A 263 24.04 -3.86 7.70
CA LEU A 263 22.64 -3.47 7.55
C LEU A 263 21.91 -3.35 8.89
N TYR A 264 22.22 -4.25 9.83
CA TYR A 264 21.59 -4.31 11.15
C TYR A 264 22.53 -3.72 12.20
N GLY A 265 21.97 -2.90 13.11
CA GLY A 265 22.73 -2.26 14.20
C GLY A 265 22.52 -0.74 14.25
N ASP A 266 23.44 -0.05 14.92
CA ASP A 266 23.36 1.38 15.24
C ASP A 266 23.81 2.25 14.05
N GLY A 267 23.08 2.25 12.96
CA GLY A 267 23.49 2.99 11.76
C GLY A 267 22.37 3.76 11.10
N PHE A 268 21.18 3.69 11.66
CA PHE A 268 20.05 4.51 11.22
C PHE A 268 20.01 5.81 12.03
N SER A 269 19.56 6.91 11.39
CA SER A 269 19.46 8.21 12.03
C SER A 269 18.42 8.19 13.16
N ALA A 270 18.50 9.19 14.07
CA ALA A 270 17.54 9.33 15.16
C ALA A 270 16.09 9.42 14.70
N ASP A 271 15.84 9.91 13.47
CA ASP A 271 14.50 9.99 12.88
C ASP A 271 13.94 8.62 12.46
N VAL A 272 14.80 7.62 12.26
CA VAL A 272 14.45 6.23 11.89
C VAL A 272 15.30 5.24 12.67
N GLU A 273 15.45 5.45 13.97
CA GLU A 273 16.31 4.64 14.86
C GLU A 273 16.10 3.12 14.72
N ARG A 274 14.87 2.71 14.41
CA ARG A 274 14.50 1.32 14.13
C ARG A 274 14.29 1.04 12.64
N GLY A 275 15.08 1.68 11.77
CA GLY A 275 15.02 1.45 10.33
C GLY A 275 15.43 0.04 9.91
N ASP A 276 16.11 -0.72 10.77
CA ASP A 276 16.59 -2.09 10.55
C ASP A 276 15.57 -3.20 10.91
N THR A 277 14.26 -2.88 10.89
CA THR A 277 13.21 -3.83 11.31
C THR A 277 12.68 -4.75 10.20
N TYR A 278 13.18 -4.64 8.98
CA TYR A 278 12.75 -5.43 7.83
C TYR A 278 13.79 -6.46 7.41
N GLY A 279 13.37 -7.42 6.57
CA GLY A 279 14.30 -8.35 5.97
C GLY A 279 15.17 -7.70 4.89
N PRO A 280 16.36 -8.29 4.57
CA PRO A 280 17.37 -7.69 3.70
C PRO A 280 16.86 -7.37 2.28
N VAL A 281 15.91 -8.16 1.76
CA VAL A 281 15.35 -7.94 0.42
C VAL A 281 14.66 -6.58 0.30
N THR A 282 14.07 -6.05 1.38
CA THR A 282 13.52 -4.70 1.36
C THR A 282 14.59 -3.70 0.92
N TYR A 283 15.73 -3.68 1.58
CA TYR A 283 16.81 -2.72 1.31
C TYR A 283 17.51 -2.99 -0.01
N LEU A 284 17.78 -4.26 -0.33
CA LEU A 284 18.40 -4.65 -1.61
C LEU A 284 17.61 -4.16 -2.83
N LEU A 285 16.29 -4.14 -2.73
CA LEU A 285 15.43 -3.65 -3.81
C LEU A 285 15.47 -2.12 -3.97
N TYR A 286 15.95 -1.38 -2.99
CA TYR A 286 16.18 0.07 -3.10
C TYR A 286 17.56 0.42 -3.66
N VAL A 287 18.56 -0.48 -3.60
CA VAL A 287 19.94 -0.21 -4.06
C VAL A 287 20.00 0.35 -5.49
N PRO A 288 19.30 -0.20 -6.50
CA PRO A 288 19.37 0.36 -7.86
C PRO A 288 18.88 1.80 -7.95
N PHE A 289 17.91 2.18 -7.12
CA PHE A 289 17.32 3.52 -7.09
C PHE A 289 18.22 4.48 -6.32
N GLU A 290 18.78 4.06 -5.20
CA GLU A 290 19.70 4.84 -4.40
C GLU A 290 20.98 5.13 -5.19
N GLN A 291 21.57 4.14 -5.86
CA GLN A 291 22.74 4.34 -6.71
C GLN A 291 22.48 5.24 -7.93
N ALA A 292 21.26 5.26 -8.46
CA ALA A 292 20.88 6.16 -9.56
C ALA A 292 20.51 7.57 -9.09
N LEU A 293 20.00 7.69 -7.87
CA LEU A 293 19.48 8.91 -7.25
C LEU A 293 19.95 8.95 -5.79
N PRO A 294 21.25 9.22 -5.55
CA PRO A 294 21.86 9.09 -4.22
C PRO A 294 21.17 9.92 -3.15
N TRP A 295 21.10 9.38 -1.95
CA TRP A 295 20.60 10.09 -0.79
C TRP A 295 21.52 11.25 -0.39
N SER A 296 20.94 12.42 -0.17
CA SER A 296 21.68 13.63 0.19
C SER A 296 22.07 13.74 1.67
N GLY A 297 21.72 12.75 2.48
CA GLY A 297 21.85 12.81 3.95
C GLY A 297 20.71 13.56 4.65
N ARG A 298 19.63 13.92 3.90
CA ARG A 298 18.48 14.67 4.44
C ARG A 298 17.21 13.85 4.36
N TRP A 299 16.38 13.94 5.40
CA TRP A 299 15.09 13.25 5.47
C TRP A 299 14.18 13.50 4.26
N ASP A 300 14.10 14.75 3.80
CA ASP A 300 13.13 15.14 2.77
C ASP A 300 13.64 15.04 1.34
N ASP A 301 14.90 14.66 1.14
CA ASP A 301 15.50 14.51 -0.18
C ASP A 301 15.77 13.05 -0.47
N LEU A 302 14.69 12.34 -0.89
CA LEU A 302 14.65 10.90 -1.07
C LEU A 302 14.08 10.50 -2.44
N PRO A 303 14.65 10.99 -3.56
CA PRO A 303 14.14 10.65 -4.90
C PRO A 303 14.19 9.14 -5.20
N ALA A 304 15.11 8.41 -4.59
CA ALA A 304 15.19 6.95 -4.67
C ALA A 304 13.93 6.26 -4.13
N ALA A 305 13.33 6.78 -3.05
CA ALA A 305 12.09 6.23 -2.49
C ALA A 305 10.92 6.36 -3.46
N HIS A 306 10.79 7.52 -4.13
CA HIS A 306 9.77 7.74 -5.16
C HIS A 306 9.95 6.80 -6.35
N GLY A 307 11.18 6.66 -6.87
CA GLY A 307 11.51 5.74 -7.95
C GLY A 307 11.18 4.28 -7.62
N ALA A 308 11.53 3.85 -6.41
CA ALA A 308 11.24 2.50 -5.91
C ALA A 308 9.73 2.26 -5.78
N ALA A 309 8.99 3.17 -5.11
CA ALA A 309 7.55 3.04 -4.90
C ALA A 309 6.77 2.97 -6.22
N ILE A 310 7.09 3.87 -7.18
CA ILE A 310 6.50 3.86 -8.53
C ILE A 310 6.79 2.52 -9.23
N THR A 311 8.02 2.02 -9.15
CA THR A 311 8.40 0.76 -9.80
C THR A 311 7.66 -0.43 -9.17
N PHE A 312 7.57 -0.51 -7.86
CA PHE A 312 6.84 -1.59 -7.17
C PHE A 312 5.35 -1.56 -7.52
N ASP A 313 4.75 -0.38 -7.62
CA ASP A 313 3.36 -0.20 -8.05
C ASP A 313 3.14 -0.66 -9.49
N LEU A 314 4.03 -0.30 -10.41
CA LEU A 314 3.98 -0.74 -11.80
C LEU A 314 4.19 -2.26 -11.94
N LEU A 315 5.05 -2.87 -11.10
CA LEU A 315 5.21 -4.33 -11.06
C LEU A 315 3.93 -5.02 -10.57
N ALA A 316 3.27 -4.49 -9.56
CA ALA A 316 1.98 -5.02 -9.09
C ALA A 316 0.92 -4.92 -10.20
N LEU A 317 0.81 -3.76 -10.84
CA LEU A 317 -0.12 -3.52 -11.94
C LEU A 317 0.15 -4.45 -13.14
N GLY A 318 1.41 -4.52 -13.60
CA GLY A 318 1.82 -5.41 -14.69
C GLY A 318 1.59 -6.89 -14.36
N GLY A 319 1.88 -7.27 -13.11
CA GLY A 319 1.60 -8.61 -12.59
C GLY A 319 0.11 -8.96 -12.60
N LEU A 320 -0.77 -8.05 -12.22
CA LEU A 320 -2.23 -8.24 -12.28
C LEU A 320 -2.75 -8.34 -13.71
N LEU A 321 -2.22 -7.53 -14.64
CA LEU A 321 -2.53 -7.65 -16.07
C LEU A 321 -2.15 -9.04 -16.62
N LEU A 322 -0.95 -9.51 -16.26
CA LEU A 322 -0.47 -10.83 -16.67
C LEU A 322 -1.30 -11.94 -16.01
N LEU A 323 -1.66 -11.80 -14.75
CA LEU A 323 -2.45 -12.78 -13.99
C LEU A 323 -3.83 -12.98 -14.62
N GLY A 324 -4.51 -11.92 -15.05
CA GLY A 324 -5.78 -12.04 -15.77
C GLY A 324 -5.65 -12.89 -17.04
N ARG A 325 -4.58 -12.67 -17.81
CA ARG A 325 -4.27 -13.46 -19.01
C ARG A 325 -3.98 -14.93 -18.71
N ARG A 326 -3.41 -15.23 -17.55
CA ARG A 326 -3.12 -16.60 -17.12
C ARG A 326 -4.35 -17.31 -16.56
N LEU A 327 -5.26 -16.56 -15.94
CA LEU A 327 -6.50 -17.11 -15.37
C LEU A 327 -7.54 -17.47 -16.42
N ARG A 328 -7.52 -16.83 -17.59
CA ARG A 328 -8.48 -17.05 -18.68
C ARG A 328 -7.82 -16.97 -20.05
N PRO A 329 -8.32 -17.73 -21.03
CA PRO A 329 -7.81 -17.68 -22.41
C PRO A 329 -8.31 -16.44 -23.16
N GLY A 330 -7.55 -16.03 -24.18
CA GLY A 330 -7.95 -15.07 -25.18
C GLY A 330 -8.38 -13.69 -24.66
N ARG A 331 -9.43 -13.13 -25.26
CA ARG A 331 -9.94 -11.78 -24.91
C ARG A 331 -10.48 -11.70 -23.48
N ASP A 332 -11.09 -12.76 -22.95
CA ASP A 332 -11.59 -12.77 -21.57
C ASP A 332 -10.45 -12.64 -20.56
N GLY A 333 -9.28 -13.20 -20.83
CA GLY A 333 -8.10 -13.06 -20.00
C GLY A 333 -7.52 -11.64 -20.03
N ILE A 334 -7.49 -11.01 -21.22
CA ILE A 334 -7.07 -9.62 -21.37
C ILE A 334 -8.04 -8.71 -20.59
N ALA A 335 -9.35 -8.90 -20.77
CA ALA A 335 -10.37 -8.11 -20.09
C ALA A 335 -10.32 -8.26 -18.57
N LEU A 336 -10.09 -9.49 -18.06
CA LEU A 336 -9.90 -9.73 -16.62
C LEU A 336 -8.64 -9.03 -16.12
N GLY A 337 -7.51 -9.11 -16.84
CA GLY A 337 -6.28 -8.45 -16.46
C GLY A 337 -6.46 -6.93 -16.39
N VAL A 338 -7.10 -6.32 -17.39
CA VAL A 338 -7.41 -4.89 -17.40
C VAL A 338 -8.34 -4.51 -16.24
N ALA A 339 -9.36 -5.34 -15.93
CA ALA A 339 -10.24 -5.08 -14.79
C ALA A 339 -9.49 -5.15 -13.44
N LEU A 340 -8.58 -6.11 -13.27
CA LEU A 340 -7.73 -6.22 -12.07
C LEU A 340 -6.78 -5.04 -11.95
N GLY A 341 -6.11 -4.66 -13.05
CA GLY A 341 -5.21 -3.50 -13.10
C GLY A 341 -5.95 -2.19 -12.87
N TYR A 342 -7.13 -2.03 -13.47
CA TYR A 342 -7.98 -0.86 -13.24
C TYR A 342 -8.42 -0.75 -11.77
N ALA A 343 -8.87 -1.85 -11.18
CA ALA A 343 -9.26 -1.87 -9.77
C ALA A 343 -8.09 -1.49 -8.86
N TRP A 344 -6.89 -1.98 -9.15
CA TRP A 344 -5.67 -1.57 -8.45
C TRP A 344 -5.39 -0.08 -8.63
N ALA A 345 -5.39 0.43 -9.85
CA ALA A 345 -5.08 1.82 -10.14
C ALA A 345 -6.11 2.81 -9.58
N ALA A 346 -7.40 2.40 -9.48
CA ALA A 346 -8.49 3.24 -8.98
C ALA A 346 -8.71 3.12 -7.46
N TYR A 347 -8.21 2.06 -6.80
CA TYR A 347 -8.48 1.85 -5.38
C TYR A 347 -7.70 2.86 -4.53
N PRO A 348 -8.37 3.67 -3.67
CA PRO A 348 -7.71 4.74 -2.94
C PRO A 348 -6.52 4.29 -2.10
N TYR A 349 -6.58 3.10 -1.48
CA TYR A 349 -5.52 2.62 -0.59
C TYR A 349 -4.26 2.14 -1.33
N THR A 350 -4.38 1.63 -2.57
CA THR A 350 -3.19 1.36 -3.39
C THR A 350 -2.50 2.66 -3.82
N THR A 351 -3.29 3.71 -4.05
CA THR A 351 -2.75 5.05 -4.30
C THR A 351 -2.14 5.63 -3.03
N PHE A 352 -2.76 5.44 -1.86
CA PHE A 352 -2.22 5.92 -0.58
C PHE A 352 -0.84 5.31 -0.27
N VAL A 353 -0.64 4.02 -0.54
CA VAL A 353 0.66 3.36 -0.38
C VAL A 353 1.72 3.95 -1.32
N LEU A 354 1.34 4.26 -2.57
CA LEU A 354 2.22 4.91 -3.54
C LEU A 354 2.57 6.33 -3.09
N GLU A 355 1.57 7.15 -2.70
CA GLU A 355 1.77 8.54 -2.27
C GLU A 355 2.52 8.68 -0.93
N SER A 356 2.56 7.61 -0.15
CA SER A 356 3.38 7.53 1.07
C SER A 356 4.79 7.02 0.79
N ASN A 357 5.11 6.64 -0.44
CA ASN A 357 6.37 6.02 -0.84
C ASN A 357 6.75 4.83 0.05
N SER A 358 5.75 4.03 0.42
CA SER A 358 5.91 2.88 1.29
C SER A 358 6.40 1.65 0.51
N ASN A 359 7.13 0.78 1.19
CA ASN A 359 7.57 -0.52 0.66
C ASN A 359 6.51 -1.62 0.78
N ASP A 360 5.30 -1.33 1.26
CA ASP A 360 4.23 -2.33 1.46
C ASP A 360 3.75 -2.99 0.18
N THR A 361 3.88 -2.32 -0.96
CA THR A 361 3.60 -2.89 -2.28
C THR A 361 4.45 -4.12 -2.60
N LEU A 362 5.62 -4.30 -1.98
CA LEU A 362 6.45 -5.51 -2.15
C LEU A 362 5.72 -6.79 -1.72
N VAL A 363 4.90 -6.72 -0.66
CA VAL A 363 4.06 -7.86 -0.24
C VAL A 363 3.04 -8.19 -1.33
N ALA A 364 2.40 -7.17 -1.90
CA ALA A 364 1.46 -7.35 -3.01
C ALA A 364 2.13 -7.99 -4.24
N VAL A 365 3.34 -7.53 -4.61
CA VAL A 365 4.13 -8.10 -5.72
C VAL A 365 4.47 -9.56 -5.45
N ALA A 366 4.90 -9.91 -4.22
CA ALA A 366 5.17 -11.30 -3.84
C ALA A 366 3.91 -12.18 -3.93
N CYS A 367 2.76 -11.69 -3.46
CA CYS A 367 1.47 -12.36 -3.54
C CYS A 367 1.04 -12.61 -5.01
N ILE A 368 1.18 -11.61 -5.86
CA ILE A 368 0.90 -11.71 -7.30
C ILE A 368 1.86 -12.72 -7.94
N GLY A 369 3.15 -12.67 -7.61
CA GLY A 369 4.17 -13.60 -8.09
C GLY A 369 3.86 -15.05 -7.73
N ALA A 370 3.45 -15.31 -6.47
CA ALA A 370 3.04 -16.63 -6.01
C ALA A 370 1.79 -17.15 -6.74
N LEU A 371 0.79 -16.28 -7.02
CA LEU A 371 -0.37 -16.65 -7.83
C LEU A 371 0.00 -16.93 -9.29
N LEU A 372 0.86 -16.12 -9.89
CA LEU A 372 1.35 -16.35 -11.25
C LEU A 372 2.09 -17.69 -11.34
N ALA A 373 2.93 -18.01 -10.38
CA ALA A 373 3.60 -19.29 -10.28
C ALA A 373 2.58 -20.46 -10.18
N ALA A 374 1.49 -20.27 -9.42
CA ALA A 374 0.44 -21.25 -9.29
C ALA A 374 -0.34 -21.50 -10.61
N THR A 375 -0.22 -20.62 -11.62
CA THR A 375 -0.78 -20.84 -12.97
C THR A 375 0.06 -21.80 -13.83
N LEU A 376 1.28 -22.17 -13.43
CA LEU A 376 2.13 -23.08 -14.16
C LEU A 376 1.55 -24.50 -14.13
N ALA A 377 1.60 -25.18 -15.31
CA ALA A 377 0.98 -26.49 -15.48
C ALA A 377 1.73 -27.60 -14.74
N ARG A 378 3.03 -27.45 -14.50
CA ARG A 378 3.88 -28.46 -13.86
C ARG A 378 4.05 -28.16 -12.37
N ASP A 379 3.83 -29.15 -11.51
CA ASP A 379 3.82 -28.97 -10.06
C ASP A 379 5.17 -28.55 -9.47
N ARG A 380 6.28 -29.19 -9.91
CA ARG A 380 7.62 -28.84 -9.41
C ARG A 380 8.06 -27.41 -9.77
N PRO A 381 8.04 -26.96 -11.05
CA PRO A 381 8.30 -25.57 -11.37
C PRO A 381 7.36 -24.58 -10.69
N SER A 382 6.06 -24.93 -10.59
CA SER A 382 5.08 -24.09 -9.87
C SER A 382 5.46 -23.93 -8.40
N ALA A 383 5.84 -25.02 -7.72
CA ALA A 383 6.27 -24.99 -6.32
C ALA A 383 7.57 -24.19 -6.13
N ALA A 384 8.57 -24.38 -7.01
CA ALA A 384 9.84 -23.66 -6.92
C ALA A 384 9.65 -22.14 -7.14
N VAL A 385 8.92 -21.73 -8.18
CA VAL A 385 8.68 -20.30 -8.46
C VAL A 385 7.78 -19.67 -7.39
N SER A 386 6.78 -20.41 -6.85
CA SER A 386 5.99 -19.94 -5.71
C SER A 386 6.86 -19.77 -4.47
N ALA A 387 7.76 -20.71 -4.20
CA ALA A 387 8.70 -20.63 -3.07
C ALA A 387 9.67 -19.45 -3.21
N LEU A 388 10.14 -19.16 -4.43
CA LEU A 388 10.94 -17.97 -4.72
C LEU A 388 10.16 -16.70 -4.39
N ALA A 389 8.92 -16.56 -4.88
CA ALA A 389 8.10 -15.38 -4.62
C ALA A 389 7.77 -15.21 -3.13
N VAL A 390 7.36 -16.29 -2.45
CA VAL A 390 7.06 -16.28 -1.00
C VAL A 390 8.33 -16.03 -0.18
N GLY A 391 9.47 -16.64 -0.57
CA GLY A 391 10.75 -16.49 0.12
C GLY A 391 11.33 -15.09 0.02
N LEU A 392 11.34 -14.49 -1.18
CA LEU A 392 11.75 -13.11 -1.35
C LEU A 392 10.80 -12.15 -0.62
N GLY A 393 9.50 -12.40 -0.69
CA GLY A 393 8.52 -11.62 0.08
C GLY A 393 8.72 -11.75 1.59
N ALA A 394 9.03 -12.95 2.11
CA ALA A 394 9.32 -13.18 3.53
C ALA A 394 10.63 -12.52 3.95
N ALA A 395 11.64 -12.56 3.09
CA ALA A 395 12.90 -11.87 3.31
C ALA A 395 12.83 -10.34 3.08
N ALA A 396 11.70 -9.83 2.57
CA ALA A 396 11.36 -8.41 2.58
C ALA A 396 10.50 -8.06 3.80
N LYS A 397 9.29 -8.63 3.88
CA LYS A 397 8.36 -8.47 5.01
C LYS A 397 7.84 -9.84 5.44
N PHE A 398 8.10 -10.21 6.68
CA PHE A 398 7.90 -11.56 7.23
C PHE A 398 6.48 -12.12 7.08
N VAL A 399 5.47 -11.25 6.95
CA VAL A 399 4.07 -11.62 6.82
C VAL A 399 3.80 -12.60 5.66
N THR A 400 4.56 -12.51 4.57
CA THR A 400 4.41 -13.40 3.42
C THR A 400 4.79 -14.85 3.71
N ALA A 401 5.61 -15.11 4.74
CA ALA A 401 5.95 -16.47 5.18
C ALA A 401 4.70 -17.29 5.56
N ALA A 402 3.66 -16.64 6.07
CA ALA A 402 2.40 -17.31 6.42
C ALA A 402 1.68 -17.94 5.22
N LEU A 403 2.02 -17.54 4.00
CA LEU A 403 1.47 -18.13 2.77
C LEU A 403 2.17 -19.43 2.38
N ALA A 404 3.30 -19.78 3.01
CA ALA A 404 4.09 -20.96 2.66
C ALA A 404 3.27 -22.26 2.70
N PRO A 405 2.45 -22.57 3.73
CA PRO A 405 1.63 -23.80 3.73
C PRO A 405 0.66 -23.89 2.56
N LEU A 406 0.07 -22.75 2.16
CA LEU A 406 -0.86 -22.68 1.04
C LEU A 406 -0.19 -23.01 -0.30
N PHE A 407 0.98 -22.48 -0.57
CA PHE A 407 1.68 -22.66 -1.86
C PHE A 407 2.57 -23.91 -1.92
N ALA A 408 2.94 -24.50 -0.78
CA ALA A 408 3.68 -25.76 -0.71
C ALA A 408 2.89 -27.00 -1.19
N ARG A 409 1.57 -26.92 -1.31
CA ARG A 409 0.63 -28.04 -1.51
C ARG A 409 0.96 -28.97 -2.68
N ARG A 410 1.45 -28.42 -3.81
CA ARG A 410 1.70 -29.21 -5.03
C ARG A 410 2.95 -30.06 -4.97
N SER A 411 4.02 -29.52 -4.35
CA SER A 411 5.29 -30.23 -4.20
C SER A 411 6.01 -29.70 -2.95
N PRO A 412 5.65 -30.20 -1.75
CA PRO A 412 6.14 -29.65 -0.47
C PRO A 412 7.65 -29.65 -0.35
N VAL A 413 8.30 -30.74 -0.79
CA VAL A 413 9.77 -30.89 -0.69
C VAL A 413 10.49 -29.87 -1.58
N VAL A 414 10.04 -29.71 -2.84
CA VAL A 414 10.63 -28.70 -3.75
C VAL A 414 10.37 -27.30 -3.23
N PHE A 415 9.16 -27.04 -2.73
CA PHE A 415 8.82 -25.74 -2.14
C PHE A 415 9.71 -25.43 -0.93
N ALA A 416 9.79 -26.33 0.03
CA ALA A 416 10.58 -26.14 1.25
C ALA A 416 12.08 -25.98 0.95
N GLY A 417 12.64 -26.84 0.08
CA GLY A 417 14.05 -26.74 -0.32
C GLY A 417 14.36 -25.42 -1.02
N THR A 418 13.49 -24.98 -1.95
CA THR A 418 13.66 -23.68 -2.62
C THR A 418 13.51 -22.52 -1.64
N LEU A 419 12.50 -22.56 -0.76
CA LEU A 419 12.27 -21.52 0.25
C LEU A 419 13.49 -21.34 1.16
N VAL A 420 14.01 -22.46 1.72
CA VAL A 420 15.20 -22.44 2.58
C VAL A 420 16.40 -21.89 1.82
N LEU A 421 16.63 -22.36 0.58
CA LEU A 421 17.74 -21.87 -0.25
C LEU A 421 17.63 -20.36 -0.50
N VAL A 422 16.48 -19.86 -0.92
CA VAL A 422 16.26 -18.44 -1.20
C VAL A 422 16.47 -17.60 0.05
N VAL A 423 15.83 -17.98 1.17
CA VAL A 423 15.99 -17.26 2.45
C VAL A 423 17.44 -17.28 2.92
N ALA A 424 18.12 -18.43 2.83
CA ALA A 424 19.53 -18.53 3.21
C ALA A 424 20.41 -17.62 2.34
N LEU A 425 20.25 -17.64 1.02
CA LEU A 425 21.05 -16.83 0.10
C LEU A 425 20.89 -15.32 0.33
N VAL A 426 19.71 -14.86 0.73
CA VAL A 426 19.45 -13.42 0.89
C VAL A 426 19.53 -12.92 2.33
N VAL A 427 19.48 -13.81 3.34
CA VAL A 427 19.54 -13.42 4.76
C VAL A 427 20.92 -13.66 5.36
N VAL A 428 21.57 -14.80 5.06
CA VAL A 428 22.87 -15.15 5.68
C VAL A 428 23.95 -14.09 5.46
N PRO A 429 24.09 -13.47 4.26
CA PRO A 429 25.10 -12.42 4.05
C PRO A 429 24.92 -11.16 4.90
N PHE A 430 23.73 -10.96 5.45
CA PHE A 430 23.34 -9.77 6.22
C PHE A 430 23.11 -10.08 7.71
N LEU A 431 23.51 -11.24 8.19
CA LEU A 431 23.38 -11.55 9.61
C LEU A 431 24.22 -10.56 10.45
N PRO A 432 23.65 -9.97 11.52
CA PRO A 432 24.41 -9.16 12.45
C PRO A 432 25.39 -10.01 13.26
N ASP A 433 26.31 -9.40 14.02
CA ASP A 433 27.32 -10.08 14.81
C ASP A 433 26.74 -11.05 15.84
N GLY A 434 25.60 -10.74 16.45
CA GLY A 434 24.83 -11.63 17.34
C GLY A 434 24.03 -12.72 16.62
N GLY A 435 24.20 -12.85 15.29
CA GLY A 435 23.62 -13.89 14.46
C GLY A 435 22.10 -13.82 14.31
N ALA A 436 21.48 -15.00 14.09
CA ALA A 436 20.06 -15.11 13.82
C ALA A 436 19.17 -14.64 15.00
N ARG A 437 19.67 -14.70 16.23
CA ARG A 437 18.94 -14.23 17.41
C ARG A 437 18.80 -12.71 17.40
N GLU A 438 19.90 -12.01 17.18
CA GLU A 438 19.87 -10.55 17.09
C GLU A 438 18.99 -10.09 15.93
N LEU A 439 19.09 -10.76 14.77
CA LEU A 439 18.19 -10.49 13.63
C LEU A 439 16.71 -10.65 14.04
N TYR A 440 16.37 -11.73 14.76
CA TYR A 440 15.01 -11.93 15.24
C TYR A 440 14.57 -10.80 16.19
N ASP A 441 15.39 -10.45 17.17
CA ASP A 441 15.08 -9.43 18.18
C ASP A 441 14.90 -8.04 17.54
N ARG A 442 15.72 -7.69 16.53
CA ARG A 442 15.62 -6.41 15.79
C ARG A 442 14.44 -6.34 14.83
N THR A 443 13.97 -7.47 14.35
CA THR A 443 12.92 -7.57 13.31
C THR A 443 11.60 -8.05 13.90
N ILE A 444 11.37 -9.35 13.93
CA ILE A 444 10.08 -9.95 14.36
C ILE A 444 9.80 -9.63 15.83
N GLY A 445 10.78 -9.77 16.71
CA GLY A 445 10.64 -9.50 18.14
C GLY A 445 10.25 -8.05 18.42
N TYR A 446 10.88 -7.11 17.72
CA TYR A 446 10.50 -5.68 17.79
C TYR A 446 9.05 -5.45 17.35
N GLN A 447 8.63 -6.02 16.22
CA GLN A 447 7.26 -5.84 15.73
C GLN A 447 6.19 -6.46 16.65
N GLU A 448 6.53 -7.54 17.35
CA GLU A 448 5.63 -8.18 18.32
C GLU A 448 5.51 -7.39 19.63
N SER A 449 6.60 -6.76 20.09
CA SER A 449 6.66 -6.02 21.36
C SER A 449 6.34 -4.53 21.21
N ARG A 450 6.25 -4.01 19.98
CA ARG A 450 6.02 -2.58 19.71
C ARG A 450 4.69 -2.10 20.28
N PRO A 451 4.67 -1.15 21.22
CA PRO A 451 3.43 -0.54 21.68
C PRO A 451 2.81 0.30 20.55
N SER A 452 1.52 0.24 20.37
CA SER A 452 0.84 1.02 19.35
C SER A 452 -0.64 1.21 19.68
N PRO A 453 -1.19 2.43 19.60
CA PRO A 453 -2.62 2.68 19.81
C PRO A 453 -3.47 2.37 18.57
N PHE A 454 -2.88 1.86 17.47
CA PHE A 454 -3.55 1.70 16.16
C PHE A 454 -4.29 0.37 16.03
N SER A 455 -4.57 -0.29 17.14
CA SER A 455 -5.42 -1.49 17.20
C SER A 455 -6.19 -1.54 18.52
N ILE A 456 -7.24 -2.35 18.57
CA ILE A 456 -7.94 -2.63 19.83
C ILE A 456 -7.03 -3.32 20.86
N TRP A 457 -6.03 -4.06 20.38
CA TRP A 457 -5.06 -4.77 21.23
C TRP A 457 -4.12 -3.81 21.97
N GLY A 458 -3.71 -2.73 21.30
CA GLY A 458 -2.87 -1.71 21.90
C GLY A 458 -3.66 -0.68 22.72
N GLN A 459 -4.99 -0.56 22.48
CA GLN A 459 -5.86 0.34 23.25
C GLN A 459 -6.43 -0.31 24.51
N VAL A 460 -6.62 -1.63 24.52
CA VAL A 460 -7.30 -2.37 25.59
C VAL A 460 -6.46 -3.58 26.01
N GLU A 461 -5.57 -3.39 26.98
CA GLU A 461 -4.63 -4.43 27.45
C GLU A 461 -5.33 -5.72 27.93
N SER A 462 -6.53 -5.60 28.51
CA SER A 462 -7.30 -6.76 28.98
C SER A 462 -7.71 -7.74 27.87
N LEU A 463 -7.59 -7.35 26.59
CA LEU A 463 -7.88 -8.19 25.44
C LEU A 463 -6.67 -9.06 24.98
N GLY A 464 -5.54 -9.04 25.68
CA GLY A 464 -4.33 -9.78 25.30
C GLY A 464 -4.53 -11.30 25.12
N TRP A 465 -5.38 -11.92 25.97
CA TRP A 465 -5.74 -13.33 25.83
C TRP A 465 -6.52 -13.62 24.53
N LEU A 466 -7.41 -12.69 24.14
CA LEU A 466 -8.19 -12.81 22.89
C LEU A 466 -7.29 -12.61 21.67
N GLN A 467 -6.34 -11.66 21.73
CA GLN A 467 -5.32 -11.49 20.69
C GLN A 467 -4.51 -12.77 20.49
N THR A 468 -4.07 -13.41 21.59
CA THR A 468 -3.33 -14.68 21.54
C THR A 468 -4.16 -15.79 20.90
N ALA A 469 -5.44 -15.91 21.27
CA ALA A 469 -6.37 -16.86 20.66
C ALA A 469 -6.57 -16.55 19.15
N ALA A 470 -6.70 -15.30 18.76
CA ALA A 470 -6.81 -14.87 17.37
C ALA A 470 -5.54 -15.16 16.56
N LYS A 471 -4.34 -14.93 17.12
CA LYS A 471 -3.04 -15.31 16.53
C LYS A 471 -2.97 -16.83 16.30
N ALA A 472 -3.37 -17.64 17.29
CA ALA A 472 -3.44 -19.08 17.15
C ALA A 472 -4.44 -19.51 16.04
N GLY A 473 -5.60 -18.84 15.96
CA GLY A 473 -6.59 -19.03 14.90
C GLY A 473 -6.06 -18.70 13.51
N ALA A 474 -5.31 -17.60 13.35
CA ALA A 474 -4.67 -17.23 12.08
C ALA A 474 -3.61 -18.27 11.67
N GLY A 475 -2.80 -18.77 12.61
CA GLY A 475 -1.85 -19.84 12.38
C GLY A 475 -2.54 -21.16 11.96
N ALA A 476 -3.60 -21.53 12.67
CA ALA A 476 -4.41 -22.71 12.33
C ALA A 476 -5.06 -22.59 10.94
N LEU A 477 -5.53 -21.40 10.56
CA LEU A 477 -6.05 -21.13 9.22
C LEU A 477 -4.97 -21.32 8.16
N ALA A 478 -3.76 -20.78 8.36
CA ALA A 478 -2.64 -20.93 7.43
C ALA A 478 -2.27 -22.40 7.24
N VAL A 479 -2.19 -23.18 8.34
CA VAL A 479 -1.92 -24.62 8.28
C VAL A 479 -3.08 -25.36 7.60
N THR A 480 -4.35 -25.06 7.95
CA THR A 480 -5.53 -25.70 7.34
C THR A 480 -5.59 -25.45 5.84
N ALA A 481 -5.18 -24.26 5.40
CA ALA A 481 -5.09 -23.91 3.98
C ALA A 481 -4.11 -24.80 3.19
N ALA A 482 -3.18 -25.49 3.85
CA ALA A 482 -2.34 -26.52 3.21
C ALA A 482 -3.13 -27.76 2.78
N PHE A 483 -4.27 -28.05 3.40
CA PHE A 483 -5.00 -29.30 3.21
C PHE A 483 -6.40 -29.10 2.62
N LEU A 484 -7.08 -28.00 2.97
CA LEU A 484 -8.46 -27.73 2.61
C LEU A 484 -8.61 -26.45 1.79
N PRO A 485 -9.55 -26.44 0.80
CA PRO A 485 -10.20 -27.59 0.17
C PRO A 485 -9.17 -28.47 -0.57
N ARG A 486 -9.43 -29.75 -0.77
CA ARG A 486 -8.41 -30.70 -1.29
C ARG A 486 -7.82 -30.31 -2.64
N ARG A 487 -8.58 -29.73 -3.56
CA ARG A 487 -8.15 -29.30 -4.90
C ARG A 487 -8.70 -27.91 -5.20
N PRO A 488 -8.12 -26.86 -4.62
CA PRO A 488 -8.60 -25.51 -4.86
C PRO A 488 -8.33 -25.08 -6.29
N SER A 489 -9.28 -24.38 -6.89
CA SER A 489 -9.05 -23.58 -8.08
C SER A 489 -8.14 -22.40 -7.75
N LEU A 490 -7.52 -21.77 -8.76
CA LEU A 490 -6.68 -20.57 -8.55
C LEU A 490 -7.44 -19.45 -7.82
N ARG A 491 -8.73 -19.28 -8.11
CA ARG A 491 -9.60 -18.36 -7.39
C ARG A 491 -9.75 -18.71 -5.90
N GLN A 492 -9.90 -19.98 -5.58
CA GLN A 492 -9.97 -20.45 -4.19
C GLN A 492 -8.62 -20.32 -3.48
N THR A 493 -7.52 -20.55 -4.20
CA THR A 493 -6.16 -20.27 -3.68
C THR A 493 -5.99 -18.77 -3.35
N ALA A 494 -6.45 -17.89 -4.23
CA ALA A 494 -6.46 -16.45 -3.94
C ALA A 494 -7.34 -16.11 -2.73
N ALA A 495 -8.53 -16.72 -2.61
CA ALA A 495 -9.41 -16.52 -1.47
C ALA A 495 -8.77 -16.96 -0.14
N LEU A 496 -8.05 -18.08 -0.13
CA LEU A 496 -7.32 -18.57 1.05
C LEU A 496 -6.12 -17.66 1.36
N GLY A 497 -5.37 -17.18 0.35
CA GLY A 497 -4.28 -16.23 0.55
C GLY A 497 -4.77 -14.92 1.17
N ALA A 498 -5.89 -14.37 0.67
CA ALA A 498 -6.53 -13.21 1.28
C ALA A 498 -6.96 -13.50 2.72
N ALA A 499 -7.57 -14.68 2.98
CA ALA A 499 -8.02 -15.05 4.33
C ALA A 499 -6.87 -15.12 5.34
N ILE A 500 -5.72 -15.69 4.95
CA ILE A 500 -4.54 -15.78 5.81
C ILE A 500 -4.02 -14.39 6.16
N LEU A 501 -3.85 -13.51 5.16
CA LEU A 501 -3.33 -12.16 5.40
C LEU A 501 -4.28 -11.31 6.23
N ILE A 502 -5.59 -11.33 5.92
CA ILE A 502 -6.61 -10.61 6.71
C ILE A 502 -6.66 -11.13 8.16
N ALA A 503 -6.54 -12.46 8.36
CA ALA A 503 -6.51 -13.04 9.69
C ALA A 503 -5.29 -12.57 10.50
N ILE A 504 -4.13 -12.42 9.87
CA ILE A 504 -2.93 -11.85 10.49
C ILE A 504 -3.14 -10.38 10.83
N GLU A 505 -3.67 -9.58 9.89
CA GLU A 505 -3.94 -8.17 10.14
C GLU A 505 -4.92 -7.93 11.30
N LEU A 506 -5.92 -8.80 11.45
CA LEU A 506 -6.83 -8.78 12.60
C LEU A 506 -6.12 -8.98 13.95
N THR A 507 -4.92 -9.56 13.97
CA THR A 507 -4.16 -9.83 15.19
C THR A 507 -3.02 -8.83 15.44
N ALA A 508 -2.75 -7.93 14.49
CA ALA A 508 -1.63 -7.00 14.56
C ALA A 508 -1.84 -5.96 15.67
N THR A 509 -0.85 -5.77 16.54
CA THR A 509 -0.86 -4.69 17.56
C THR A 509 -0.69 -3.33 16.90
N HIS A 510 0.21 -3.24 15.92
CA HIS A 510 0.34 -2.06 15.07
C HIS A 510 -0.31 -2.36 13.72
N TRP A 511 -1.47 -1.76 13.45
CA TRP A 511 -2.16 -1.85 12.16
C TRP A 511 -2.23 -0.48 11.51
N PHE A 512 -1.96 -0.42 10.20
CA PHE A 512 -2.04 0.82 9.45
C PHE A 512 -2.62 0.59 8.05
N TYR A 513 -3.21 1.61 7.45
CA TYR A 513 -3.91 1.53 6.14
C TYR A 513 -3.01 1.06 4.99
N LEU A 514 -1.69 1.14 5.16
CA LEU A 514 -0.72 0.61 4.19
C LEU A 514 -0.80 -0.92 4.05
N TYR A 515 -1.27 -1.63 5.09
CA TYR A 515 -1.35 -3.10 5.08
C TYR A 515 -2.49 -3.61 4.21
N VAL A 516 -3.51 -2.79 3.95
CA VAL A 516 -4.63 -3.15 3.07
C VAL A 516 -4.17 -3.71 1.72
N VAL A 517 -3.06 -3.22 1.18
CA VAL A 517 -2.53 -3.70 -0.11
C VAL A 517 -1.97 -5.12 -0.06
N TRP A 518 -1.69 -5.68 1.11
CA TRP A 518 -1.16 -7.03 1.24
C TRP A 518 -2.14 -8.09 0.73
N PHE A 519 -3.42 -7.99 1.10
CA PHE A 519 -4.46 -8.95 0.71
C PHE A 519 -5.23 -8.54 -0.55
N VAL A 520 -5.19 -7.28 -0.95
CA VAL A 520 -6.01 -6.74 -2.06
C VAL A 520 -5.80 -7.46 -3.39
N PRO A 521 -4.59 -7.85 -3.85
CA PRO A 521 -4.42 -8.61 -5.08
C PRO A 521 -5.19 -9.94 -5.05
N PHE A 522 -5.09 -10.66 -3.94
CA PHE A 522 -5.81 -11.92 -3.73
C PHE A 522 -7.33 -11.70 -3.70
N LEU A 523 -7.78 -10.64 -3.03
CA LEU A 523 -9.18 -10.30 -2.94
C LEU A 523 -9.76 -9.93 -4.31
N PHE A 524 -9.09 -9.10 -5.10
CA PHE A 524 -9.55 -8.76 -6.45
C PHE A 524 -9.67 -9.98 -7.35
N VAL A 525 -8.69 -10.89 -7.32
CA VAL A 525 -8.79 -12.18 -8.03
C VAL A 525 -9.98 -12.99 -7.53
N THR A 526 -10.21 -13.07 -6.23
CA THR A 526 -11.32 -13.79 -5.63
C THR A 526 -12.67 -13.24 -6.09
N LEU A 527 -12.82 -11.93 -6.15
CA LEU A 527 -14.07 -11.26 -6.51
C LEU A 527 -14.32 -11.29 -8.02
N PHE A 528 -13.33 -10.89 -8.82
CA PHE A 528 -13.50 -10.66 -10.26
C PHE A 528 -13.41 -11.94 -11.08
N ALA A 529 -12.49 -12.86 -10.75
CA ALA A 529 -12.42 -14.15 -11.42
C ALA A 529 -13.62 -15.08 -11.13
N ALA A 530 -14.50 -14.71 -10.20
CA ALA A 530 -15.77 -15.39 -9.96
C ALA A 530 -16.77 -15.24 -11.12
N HIS A 531 -16.55 -14.33 -12.06
CA HIS A 531 -17.46 -14.00 -13.15
C HIS A 531 -16.97 -14.67 -14.45
N ALA A 532 -17.90 -15.16 -15.29
CA ALA A 532 -17.55 -15.84 -16.54
C ALA A 532 -16.94 -14.89 -17.57
N ARG A 533 -17.45 -13.66 -17.63
CA ARG A 533 -17.01 -12.59 -18.54
C ARG A 533 -16.86 -11.28 -17.79
N VAL A 534 -15.92 -10.47 -18.22
CA VAL A 534 -15.69 -9.13 -17.64
C VAL A 534 -16.55 -8.08 -18.34
N LEU A 535 -16.82 -8.25 -19.62
CA LEU A 535 -17.47 -7.26 -20.48
C LEU A 535 -18.48 -7.92 -21.39
N SER A 536 -19.51 -7.17 -21.81
CA SER A 536 -20.43 -7.62 -22.87
C SER A 536 -19.72 -7.55 -24.22
N GLU A 537 -19.69 -8.68 -24.94
CA GLU A 537 -19.48 -8.61 -26.38
C GLU A 537 -20.67 -7.89 -27.02
N PRO A 538 -20.47 -7.05 -28.06
CA PRO A 538 -21.57 -6.63 -28.91
C PRO A 538 -22.28 -7.92 -29.37
N LYS A 539 -23.60 -7.99 -29.20
CA LYS A 539 -24.36 -9.08 -29.83
C LYS A 539 -23.93 -9.17 -31.28
N PRO A 540 -23.54 -10.36 -31.79
CA PRO A 540 -23.32 -10.51 -33.22
C PRO A 540 -24.60 -9.95 -33.87
N GLN A 541 -24.44 -8.97 -34.77
CA GLN A 541 -25.53 -8.55 -35.62
C GLN A 541 -26.02 -9.84 -36.28
N ARG A 542 -27.29 -10.23 -36.01
CA ARG A 542 -27.91 -11.28 -36.82
C ARG A 542 -27.68 -10.85 -38.26
N GLU A 543 -26.96 -11.64 -39.02
CA GLU A 543 -27.00 -11.51 -40.47
C GLU A 543 -28.48 -11.43 -40.83
N PRO A 544 -28.90 -10.44 -41.64
CA PRO A 544 -30.27 -10.38 -42.09
C PRO A 544 -30.61 -11.76 -42.67
N GLU A 545 -31.69 -12.35 -42.18
CA GLU A 545 -32.21 -13.62 -42.70
C GLU A 545 -32.30 -13.46 -44.21
N PRO A 546 -31.74 -14.37 -45.02
CA PRO A 546 -31.80 -14.22 -46.47
C PRO A 546 -33.27 -14.09 -46.86
N GLU A 547 -33.56 -13.05 -47.64
CA GLU A 547 -34.92 -12.80 -48.19
C GLU A 547 -35.40 -14.08 -48.86
N PRO A 548 -36.60 -14.56 -48.52
CA PRO A 548 -37.12 -15.78 -49.15
C PRO A 548 -37.12 -15.60 -50.67
N ALA A 549 -36.52 -16.55 -51.36
CA ALA A 549 -36.49 -16.53 -52.84
C ALA A 549 -37.89 -16.35 -53.37
N PRO A 550 -38.11 -15.49 -54.40
CA PRO A 550 -39.42 -15.29 -54.96
C PRO A 550 -39.98 -16.60 -55.46
N GLU A 551 -41.17 -16.99 -55.02
CA GLU A 551 -41.90 -18.17 -55.51
C GLU A 551 -41.99 -18.07 -57.02
N ALA A 552 -41.44 -19.08 -57.70
CA ALA A 552 -41.59 -19.21 -59.14
C ALA A 552 -43.07 -19.38 -59.49
N VAL A 553 -43.68 -18.36 -60.04
CA VAL A 553 -45.00 -18.47 -60.65
C VAL A 553 -44.85 -19.33 -61.90
N LEU A 554 -45.26 -20.61 -61.79
CA LEU A 554 -45.47 -21.48 -62.98
C LEU A 554 -46.66 -20.94 -63.76
N VAL A 555 -46.44 -20.46 -65.00
CA VAL A 555 -47.45 -20.19 -66.02
C VAL A 555 -47.64 -21.45 -66.86
#